data_c12e7f592fce5d9f946f668f34302a7b
#
_entry.id   c12e7f592fce5d9f946f668f34302a7b
#
_cell.length_a   1.000
_cell.length_b   1.000
_cell.length_c   1.000
_cell.angle_alpha   90.00
_cell.angle_beta   90.00
_cell.angle_gamma   90.00
#
_symmetry.space_group_name_H-M   'P 1'
#
loop_
_entity.id
_entity.type
_entity.pdbx_description
1 polymer ?
#
loop_
_entity_poly.entity_id
_entity_poly.type
_entity_poly.pdbx_seq_one_letter_code
_entity_poly.pdbx_strand_id
1 'polypeptide(L)'
;MTTLLIRLQAPMQSWGISSHFTNRDTGREPSKSGVIGLICAALGRPRSADLSDLNNLRMGVRVDREGILQKDFHIAQDIFLAAGKGTKDSEISDRYYLADAAFLVAFEGSQELLKEIHQALKSPHWSLYLGRKAFPPGKPVWLKNGILDEPLLEALKQFPSIVKDETQDVRLIIESENGEFVRTDIPINFKDRKFSSRRVHITRVERPPYEEV
;
A
#
# COMPACT_ATOMS: atom_id res chain seq x y z
N MET A 1 -22.54 5.57 2.20
CA MET A 1 -21.35 4.70 2.20
C MET A 1 -20.20 5.50 2.75
N THR A 2 -19.39 4.93 3.62
CA THR A 2 -18.27 5.66 4.22
C THR A 2 -16.97 5.19 3.60
N THR A 3 -16.08 6.14 3.26
CA THR A 3 -14.77 5.89 2.68
C THR A 3 -13.68 6.52 3.55
N LEU A 4 -12.60 5.78 3.80
CA LEU A 4 -11.38 6.26 4.44
C LEU A 4 -10.32 6.48 3.37
N LEU A 5 -9.73 7.67 3.33
CA LEU A 5 -8.59 8.02 2.49
C LEU A 5 -7.30 8.04 3.31
N ILE A 6 -6.23 7.50 2.74
CA ILE A 6 -4.89 7.51 3.31
C ILE A 6 -3.86 7.93 2.27
N ARG A 7 -2.80 8.62 2.71
CA ARG A 7 -1.73 9.10 1.85
C ARG A 7 -0.49 8.21 1.94
N LEU A 8 -0.01 7.72 0.81
CA LEU A 8 1.23 6.96 0.72
C LEU A 8 2.22 7.73 -0.14
N GLN A 9 3.02 8.57 0.49
CA GLN A 9 4.00 9.45 -0.15
C GLN A 9 5.33 9.38 0.59
N ALA A 10 6.40 9.04 -0.13
CA ALA A 10 7.77 8.98 0.39
C ALA A 10 8.78 9.05 -0.75
N PRO A 11 10.05 9.40 -0.47
CA PRO A 11 11.13 9.30 -1.46
C PRO A 11 11.31 7.88 -2.01
N MET A 12 10.99 6.85 -1.23
CA MET A 12 11.12 5.45 -1.62
C MET A 12 9.94 4.63 -1.12
N GLN A 13 9.39 3.76 -1.99
CA GLN A 13 8.29 2.84 -1.67
C GLN A 13 8.51 1.51 -2.40
N SER A 14 8.02 0.41 -1.84
CA SER A 14 8.07 -0.89 -2.51
C SER A 14 6.84 -1.74 -2.18
N TRP A 15 6.12 -2.14 -3.20
CA TRP A 15 4.86 -2.89 -3.12
C TRP A 15 5.03 -4.25 -3.78
N GLY A 16 5.81 -5.14 -3.11
CA GLY A 16 6.15 -6.46 -3.64
C GLY A 16 4.92 -7.31 -3.92
N ILE A 17 4.94 -8.03 -5.03
CA ILE A 17 3.86 -8.89 -5.51
C ILE A 17 4.27 -10.36 -5.43
N SER A 18 5.45 -10.69 -5.94
CA SER A 18 5.93 -12.08 -6.07
C SER A 18 7.40 -12.26 -5.70
N SER A 19 7.92 -11.40 -4.83
CA SER A 19 9.34 -11.40 -4.45
C SER A 19 9.78 -12.70 -3.80
N HIS A 20 10.76 -13.37 -4.40
CA HIS A 20 11.42 -14.54 -3.84
C HIS A 20 12.93 -14.34 -3.76
N PHE A 21 13.52 -14.68 -2.61
CA PHE A 21 14.97 -14.77 -2.37
C PHE A 21 15.77 -13.53 -2.82
N THR A 22 16.59 -13.66 -3.87
CA THR A 22 17.54 -12.66 -4.35
C THR A 22 16.90 -11.51 -5.12
N ASN A 23 15.75 -11.75 -5.76
CA ASN A 23 15.05 -10.72 -6.52
C ASN A 23 13.82 -10.21 -5.72
N ARG A 24 13.87 -8.94 -5.32
CA ARG A 24 12.81 -8.27 -4.56
C ARG A 24 12.11 -7.23 -5.41
N ASP A 25 11.02 -7.63 -6.04
CA ASP A 25 10.22 -6.79 -6.94
C ASP A 25 9.43 -5.67 -6.24
N THR A 26 8.80 -4.82 -7.03
CA THR A 26 7.75 -3.88 -6.62
C THR A 26 6.69 -3.77 -7.71
N GLY A 27 5.43 -3.70 -7.31
CA GLY A 27 4.34 -3.25 -8.19
C GLY A 27 4.44 -1.75 -8.48
N ARG A 28 3.66 -1.31 -9.46
CA ARG A 28 3.52 0.11 -9.84
C ARG A 28 2.52 0.86 -8.97
N GLU A 29 1.76 0.17 -8.15
CA GLU A 29 0.79 0.69 -7.19
C GLU A 29 0.83 -0.10 -5.88
N PRO A 30 0.31 0.46 -4.77
CA PRO A 30 0.17 -0.26 -3.50
C PRO A 30 -0.69 -1.52 -3.63
N SER A 31 -0.16 -2.65 -3.19
CA SER A 31 -0.94 -3.89 -3.08
C SER A 31 -1.87 -3.85 -1.87
N LYS A 32 -3.03 -4.52 -1.94
CA LYS A 32 -3.99 -4.60 -0.82
C LYS A 32 -3.32 -5.19 0.43
N SER A 33 -2.53 -6.25 0.26
CA SER A 33 -1.77 -6.86 1.36
C SER A 33 -0.76 -5.91 2.00
N GLY A 34 -0.07 -5.10 1.19
CA GLY A 34 0.88 -4.11 1.70
C GLY A 34 0.22 -3.05 2.55
N VAL A 35 -0.95 -2.53 2.08
CA VAL A 35 -1.70 -1.51 2.82
C VAL A 35 -2.40 -2.09 4.05
N ILE A 36 -3.00 -3.29 3.96
CA ILE A 36 -3.56 -3.99 5.14
C ILE A 36 -2.46 -4.26 6.18
N GLY A 37 -1.25 -4.64 5.74
CA GLY A 37 -0.11 -4.82 6.65
C GLY A 37 0.30 -3.54 7.37
N LEU A 38 0.24 -2.39 6.69
CA LEU A 38 0.45 -1.07 7.30
C LEU A 38 -0.67 -0.73 8.29
N ILE A 39 -1.93 -1.01 7.97
CA ILE A 39 -3.08 -0.83 8.88
C ILE A 39 -2.93 -1.74 10.10
N CYS A 40 -2.54 -3.01 9.94
CA CYS A 40 -2.25 -3.90 11.06
C CYS A 40 -1.14 -3.35 11.97
N ALA A 41 -0.10 -2.74 11.40
CA ALA A 41 0.96 -2.10 12.19
C ALA A 41 0.43 -0.90 12.99
N ALA A 42 -0.46 -0.10 12.40
CA ALA A 42 -1.12 1.00 13.11
C ALA A 42 -2.02 0.50 14.26
N LEU A 43 -2.82 -0.53 14.01
CA LEU A 43 -3.74 -1.15 14.99
C LEU A 43 -3.03 -2.01 16.05
N GLY A 44 -1.74 -2.33 15.90
CA GLY A 44 -1.03 -3.26 16.79
C GLY A 44 -1.42 -4.73 16.59
N ARG A 45 -1.95 -5.11 15.42
CA ARG A 45 -2.35 -6.49 15.13
C ARG A 45 -1.14 -7.35 14.77
N PRO A 46 -0.91 -8.49 15.44
CA PRO A 46 0.20 -9.39 15.13
C PRO A 46 -0.02 -10.10 13.77
N ARG A 47 1.04 -10.70 13.22
CA ARG A 47 0.98 -11.42 11.92
C ARG A 47 0.03 -12.62 11.89
N SER A 48 -0.35 -13.13 13.05
CA SER A 48 -1.30 -14.24 13.23
C SER A 48 -2.74 -13.78 13.43
N ALA A 49 -2.99 -12.46 13.46
CA ALA A 49 -4.34 -11.93 13.64
C ALA A 49 -5.27 -12.34 12.50
N ASP A 50 -6.56 -12.47 12.81
CA ASP A 50 -7.61 -12.55 11.80
C ASP A 50 -7.68 -11.23 11.02
N LEU A 51 -7.85 -11.36 9.71
CA LEU A 51 -7.89 -10.24 8.76
C LEU A 51 -9.24 -10.14 8.04
N SER A 52 -10.22 -10.94 8.42
CA SER A 52 -11.51 -11.04 7.72
C SER A 52 -12.24 -9.70 7.64
N ASP A 53 -12.20 -8.91 8.69
CA ASP A 53 -12.79 -7.57 8.76
C ASP A 53 -12.10 -6.59 7.78
N LEU A 54 -10.77 -6.60 7.72
CA LEU A 54 -9.99 -5.74 6.82
C LEU A 54 -10.09 -6.19 5.37
N ASN A 55 -10.19 -7.50 5.12
CA ASN A 55 -10.30 -8.06 3.78
C ASN A 55 -11.65 -7.72 3.13
N ASN A 56 -12.70 -7.56 3.92
CA ASN A 56 -14.03 -7.15 3.47
C ASN A 56 -14.11 -5.68 3.05
N LEU A 57 -13.11 -4.87 3.39
CA LEU A 57 -13.02 -3.50 2.90
C LEU A 57 -12.70 -3.50 1.40
N ARG A 58 -13.49 -2.77 0.62
CA ARG A 58 -13.23 -2.53 -0.80
C ARG A 58 -12.12 -1.50 -0.95
N MET A 59 -11.11 -1.77 -1.78
CA MET A 59 -9.95 -0.89 -1.94
C MET A 59 -9.91 -0.22 -3.31
N GLY A 60 -9.51 1.05 -3.31
CA GLY A 60 -9.17 1.79 -4.52
C GLY A 60 -7.85 2.55 -4.34
N VAL A 61 -7.18 2.83 -5.45
CA VAL A 61 -5.92 3.59 -5.48
C VAL A 61 -6.00 4.65 -6.58
N ARG A 62 -5.73 5.91 -6.24
CA ARG A 62 -5.43 6.97 -7.20
C ARG A 62 -3.92 7.19 -7.21
N VAL A 63 -3.34 7.18 -8.39
CA VAL A 63 -1.90 7.37 -8.60
C VAL A 63 -1.64 8.83 -8.90
N ASP A 64 -1.40 9.64 -7.88
CA ASP A 64 -1.13 11.08 -8.03
C ASP A 64 0.26 11.36 -8.61
N ARG A 65 1.21 10.45 -8.39
CA ARG A 65 2.51 10.40 -9.09
C ARG A 65 2.98 8.96 -9.21
N GLU A 66 3.28 8.53 -10.43
CA GLU A 66 3.73 7.15 -10.72
C GLU A 66 5.05 6.80 -10.04
N GLY A 67 5.92 7.80 -9.88
CA GLY A 67 7.28 7.58 -9.44
C GLY A 67 8.17 6.94 -10.50
N ILE A 68 9.44 6.75 -10.16
CA ILE A 68 10.45 6.18 -11.05
C ILE A 68 10.89 4.83 -10.49
N LEU A 69 10.82 3.78 -11.31
CA LEU A 69 11.33 2.47 -10.92
C LEU A 69 12.84 2.52 -10.83
N GLN A 70 13.35 2.20 -9.66
CA GLN A 70 14.77 2.14 -9.35
C GLN A 70 15.15 0.77 -8.79
N LYS A 71 16.44 0.45 -8.85
CA LYS A 71 17.01 -0.79 -8.33
C LYS A 71 18.15 -0.47 -7.36
N ASP A 72 18.08 -1.04 -6.18
CA ASP A 72 19.11 -1.04 -5.16
C ASP A 72 19.80 -2.41 -5.14
N PHE A 73 21.12 -2.39 -5.17
CA PHE A 73 21.96 -3.57 -5.06
C PHE A 73 22.39 -3.75 -3.61
N HIS A 74 21.95 -4.85 -3.00
CA HIS A 74 22.16 -5.09 -1.58
C HIS A 74 22.97 -6.37 -1.36
N ILE A 75 24.02 -6.27 -0.56
CA ILE A 75 24.81 -7.42 -0.11
C ILE A 75 24.52 -7.64 1.38
N ALA A 76 24.07 -8.85 1.73
CA ALA A 76 24.00 -9.30 3.10
C ALA A 76 25.20 -10.20 3.39
N GLN A 77 25.90 -9.95 4.51
CA GLN A 77 27.07 -10.73 4.94
C GLN A 77 26.72 -11.65 6.10
N ASP A 78 27.50 -12.71 6.30
CA ASP A 78 27.38 -13.67 7.40
C ASP A 78 25.96 -14.25 7.58
N ILE A 79 25.38 -14.74 6.50
CA ILE A 79 23.98 -15.18 6.46
C ILE A 79 23.88 -16.63 6.96
N PHE A 80 22.97 -16.86 7.90
CA PHE A 80 22.59 -18.22 8.29
C PHE A 80 21.88 -18.95 7.15
N LEU A 81 22.32 -20.16 6.82
CA LEU A 81 21.65 -20.99 5.83
C LEU A 81 20.28 -21.45 6.33
N ALA A 82 19.28 -21.45 5.44
CA ALA A 82 17.93 -21.90 5.75
C ALA A 82 17.86 -23.36 6.25
N ALA A 83 18.86 -24.17 5.93
CA ALA A 83 19.02 -25.53 6.45
C ALA A 83 19.41 -25.60 7.95
N GLY A 84 19.60 -24.45 8.62
CA GLY A 84 19.87 -24.37 10.04
C GLY A 84 21.29 -24.75 10.48
N LYS A 85 22.19 -25.09 9.54
CA LYS A 85 23.59 -25.40 9.83
C LYS A 85 24.52 -24.66 8.87
N GLY A 86 25.42 -23.85 9.45
CA GLY A 86 26.44 -23.10 8.72
C GLY A 86 26.01 -21.71 8.29
N THR A 87 26.98 -20.94 7.85
CA THR A 87 26.83 -19.57 7.34
C THR A 87 27.33 -19.51 5.89
N LYS A 88 26.78 -18.55 5.13
CA LYS A 88 27.28 -18.15 3.81
C LYS A 88 27.89 -16.77 3.96
N ASP A 89 29.07 -16.56 3.38
CA ASP A 89 29.83 -15.30 3.52
C ASP A 89 29.03 -14.10 3.00
N SER A 90 28.33 -14.25 1.88
CA SER A 90 27.52 -13.16 1.34
C SER A 90 26.38 -13.65 0.44
N GLU A 91 25.30 -12.86 0.38
CA GLU A 91 24.19 -13.03 -0.57
C GLU A 91 23.85 -11.69 -1.20
N ILE A 92 23.77 -11.69 -2.51
CA ILE A 92 23.40 -10.53 -3.30
C ILE A 92 21.88 -10.51 -3.50
N SER A 93 21.25 -9.34 -3.36
CA SER A 93 19.85 -9.17 -3.71
C SER A 93 19.60 -7.88 -4.45
N ASP A 94 18.89 -7.97 -5.58
CA ASP A 94 18.34 -6.84 -6.32
C ASP A 94 17.00 -6.43 -5.71
N ARG A 95 16.88 -5.18 -5.31
CA ARG A 95 15.71 -4.65 -4.60
C ARG A 95 15.11 -3.48 -5.36
N TYR A 96 14.02 -3.74 -6.08
CA TYR A 96 13.32 -2.70 -6.83
C TYR A 96 12.44 -1.87 -5.92
N TYR A 97 12.34 -0.57 -6.20
CA TYR A 97 11.50 0.38 -5.49
C TYR A 97 11.02 1.49 -6.42
N LEU A 98 10.00 2.22 -5.99
CA LEU A 98 9.50 3.42 -6.66
C LEU A 98 10.08 4.63 -5.96
N ALA A 99 10.82 5.47 -6.70
CA ALA A 99 11.30 6.76 -6.23
C ALA A 99 10.23 7.84 -6.44
N ASP A 100 9.97 8.65 -5.42
CA ASP A 100 9.07 9.81 -5.44
C ASP A 100 7.62 9.52 -5.86
N ALA A 101 7.15 8.28 -5.73
CA ALA A 101 5.76 7.95 -5.99
C ALA A 101 4.82 8.57 -4.93
N ALA A 102 3.58 8.83 -5.34
CA ALA A 102 2.54 9.32 -4.45
C ALA A 102 1.18 8.69 -4.80
N PHE A 103 0.56 8.07 -3.80
CA PHE A 103 -0.70 7.36 -3.94
C PHE A 103 -1.70 7.83 -2.90
N LEU A 104 -2.92 8.12 -3.34
CA LEU A 104 -4.09 8.24 -2.49
C LEU A 104 -4.82 6.90 -2.49
N VAL A 105 -4.89 6.24 -1.35
CA VAL A 105 -5.58 4.95 -1.20
C VAL A 105 -6.89 5.15 -0.47
N ALA A 106 -7.95 4.52 -0.97
CA ALA A 106 -9.28 4.53 -0.38
C ALA A 106 -9.70 3.15 0.09
N PHE A 107 -10.35 3.09 1.25
CA PHE A 107 -11.07 1.92 1.73
C PHE A 107 -12.53 2.28 1.99
N GLU A 108 -13.46 1.49 1.44
CA GLU A 108 -14.90 1.60 1.64
C GLU A 108 -15.39 0.42 2.46
N GLY A 109 -16.22 0.69 3.50
CA GLY A 109 -16.78 -0.36 4.34
C GLY A 109 -17.50 0.16 5.59
N SER A 110 -17.44 -0.61 6.69
CA SER A 110 -18.06 -0.23 7.96
C SER A 110 -17.46 1.06 8.50
N GLN A 111 -18.33 2.01 8.85
CA GLN A 111 -17.94 3.32 9.38
C GLN A 111 -17.15 3.17 10.69
N GLU A 112 -17.55 2.24 11.55
CA GLU A 112 -16.91 1.97 12.83
C GLU A 112 -15.46 1.52 12.62
N LEU A 113 -15.24 0.54 11.76
CA LEU A 113 -13.92 0.00 11.43
C LEU A 113 -13.04 1.09 10.77
N LEU A 114 -13.59 1.87 9.85
CA LEU A 114 -12.86 2.94 9.18
C LEU A 114 -12.45 4.06 10.15
N LYS A 115 -13.28 4.41 11.14
CA LYS A 115 -12.94 5.36 12.21
C LYS A 115 -11.83 4.81 13.12
N GLU A 116 -11.89 3.52 13.47
CA GLU A 116 -10.85 2.85 14.26
C GLU A 116 -9.51 2.89 13.53
N ILE A 117 -9.49 2.52 12.23
CA ILE A 117 -8.29 2.59 11.38
C ILE A 117 -7.76 4.03 11.29
N HIS A 118 -8.63 4.99 11.04
CA HIS A 118 -8.25 6.40 10.94
C HIS A 118 -7.58 6.92 12.22
N GLN A 119 -8.12 6.58 13.39
CA GLN A 119 -7.54 6.95 14.66
C GLN A 119 -6.19 6.23 14.91
N ALA A 120 -6.09 4.96 14.55
CA ALA A 120 -4.84 4.20 14.65
C ALA A 120 -3.74 4.76 13.74
N LEU A 121 -4.08 5.19 12.52
CA LEU A 121 -3.12 5.83 11.60
C LEU A 121 -2.62 7.20 12.12
N LYS A 122 -3.42 7.91 12.91
CA LYS A 122 -3.02 9.16 13.56
C LYS A 122 -2.01 8.94 14.68
N SER A 123 -2.15 7.83 15.43
CA SER A 123 -1.27 7.43 16.54
C SER A 123 -0.95 5.94 16.45
N PRO A 124 -0.06 5.54 15.53
CA PRO A 124 0.17 4.13 15.23
C PRO A 124 0.89 3.41 16.37
N HIS A 125 0.45 2.17 16.64
CA HIS A 125 1.05 1.31 17.67
C HIS A 125 2.51 0.96 17.33
N TRP A 126 2.79 0.63 16.04
CA TRP A 126 4.15 0.42 15.54
C TRP A 126 4.49 1.42 14.44
N SER A 127 5.78 1.71 14.28
CA SER A 127 6.28 2.59 13.21
C SER A 127 5.82 2.10 11.85
N LEU A 128 5.27 3.01 11.05
CA LEU A 128 4.78 2.72 9.70
C LEU A 128 5.93 2.79 8.69
N TYR A 129 5.85 1.95 7.66
CA TYR A 129 6.77 1.98 6.52
C TYR A 129 6.05 1.55 5.23
N LEU A 130 6.50 2.09 4.10
CA LEU A 130 5.88 1.85 2.79
C LEU A 130 6.51 0.65 2.09
N GLY A 131 6.15 -0.54 2.59
CA GLY A 131 6.58 -1.84 2.09
C GLY A 131 7.83 -2.39 2.78
N ARG A 132 8.93 -1.64 2.87
CA ARG A 132 10.16 -2.05 3.57
C ARG A 132 10.42 -1.16 4.78
N LYS A 133 11.00 -1.72 5.84
CA LYS A 133 11.34 -0.97 7.07
C LYS A 133 12.24 0.24 6.82
N ALA A 134 13.06 0.19 5.76
CA ALA A 134 13.92 1.29 5.36
C ALA A 134 13.18 2.44 4.65
N PHE A 135 11.89 2.31 4.37
CA PHE A 135 11.09 3.30 3.62
C PHE A 135 10.01 3.92 4.51
N PRO A 136 10.38 4.80 5.46
CA PRO A 136 9.38 5.51 6.26
C PRO A 136 8.54 6.44 5.37
N PRO A 137 7.28 6.72 5.76
CA PRO A 137 6.48 7.75 5.09
C PRO A 137 7.18 9.11 5.11
N GLY A 138 7.23 9.80 3.98
CA GLY A 138 7.78 11.16 3.87
C GLY A 138 6.78 12.24 4.30
N LYS A 139 5.50 11.90 4.33
CA LYS A 139 4.38 12.69 4.87
C LYS A 139 3.52 11.78 5.74
N PRO A 140 2.74 12.31 6.70
CA PRO A 140 1.82 11.51 7.49
C PRO A 140 0.89 10.68 6.60
N VAL A 141 0.76 9.39 6.89
CA VAL A 141 -0.18 8.49 6.19
C VAL A 141 -1.61 8.91 6.48
N TRP A 142 -1.87 9.36 7.71
CA TRP A 142 -3.15 9.88 8.17
C TRP A 142 -3.46 11.23 7.50
N LEU A 143 -4.71 11.39 7.07
CA LEU A 143 -5.27 12.64 6.54
C LEU A 143 -6.32 13.15 7.51
N LYS A 144 -6.26 14.44 7.90
CA LYS A 144 -7.20 15.04 8.87
C LYS A 144 -8.65 14.85 8.43
N ASN A 145 -8.95 15.08 7.16
CA ASN A 145 -10.28 14.96 6.55
C ASN A 145 -10.37 13.67 5.73
N GLY A 146 -9.73 12.58 6.19
CA GLY A 146 -9.64 11.32 5.43
C GLY A 146 -10.89 10.45 5.50
N ILE A 147 -11.89 10.75 6.34
CA ILE A 147 -13.17 10.04 6.38
C ILE A 147 -14.22 10.86 5.65
N LEU A 148 -14.84 10.26 4.64
CA LEU A 148 -15.88 10.88 3.80
C LEU A 148 -17.12 9.98 3.78
N ASP A 149 -18.30 10.60 3.80
CA ASP A 149 -19.57 9.88 3.64
C ASP A 149 -19.98 9.76 2.16
N GLU A 150 -19.03 9.33 1.34
CA GLU A 150 -19.14 9.20 -0.11
C GLU A 150 -18.70 7.80 -0.57
N PRO A 151 -19.18 7.33 -1.74
CA PRO A 151 -18.68 6.12 -2.37
C PRO A 151 -17.19 6.23 -2.73
N LEU A 152 -16.47 5.12 -2.69
CA LEU A 152 -15.03 5.03 -2.94
C LEU A 152 -14.57 5.74 -4.21
N LEU A 153 -15.28 5.56 -5.31
CA LEU A 153 -14.91 6.15 -6.61
C LEU A 153 -15.02 7.68 -6.58
N GLU A 154 -16.10 8.21 -6.00
CA GLU A 154 -16.32 9.66 -5.91
C GLU A 154 -15.32 10.29 -4.92
N ALA A 155 -15.06 9.66 -3.79
CA ALA A 155 -14.05 10.10 -2.85
C ALA A 155 -12.65 10.20 -3.51
N LEU A 156 -12.26 9.21 -4.33
CA LEU A 156 -10.98 9.26 -5.04
C LEU A 156 -10.93 10.31 -6.14
N LYS A 157 -12.06 10.61 -6.82
CA LYS A 157 -12.11 11.61 -7.88
C LYS A 157 -12.11 13.05 -7.35
N GLN A 158 -12.82 13.29 -6.24
CA GLN A 158 -13.08 14.65 -5.75
C GLN A 158 -12.00 15.11 -4.75
N PHE A 159 -11.38 14.18 -4.01
CA PHE A 159 -10.35 14.57 -3.04
C PHE A 159 -9.17 15.25 -3.73
N PRO A 160 -8.68 16.40 -3.21
CA PRO A 160 -7.58 17.14 -3.82
C PRO A 160 -6.36 16.26 -4.14
N SER A 161 -5.61 16.63 -5.17
CA SER A 161 -4.34 15.97 -5.46
C SER A 161 -3.38 16.18 -4.28
N ILE A 162 -2.71 15.10 -3.84
CA ILE A 162 -1.77 15.16 -2.71
C ILE A 162 -0.37 15.65 -3.11
N VAL A 163 -0.14 15.87 -4.41
CA VAL A 163 1.10 16.40 -4.96
C VAL A 163 0.84 17.41 -6.06
N LYS A 164 1.73 18.40 -6.19
CA LYS A 164 1.83 19.24 -7.39
C LYS A 164 2.48 18.45 -8.50
N ASP A 165 1.79 18.29 -9.62
CA ASP A 165 2.29 17.57 -10.79
C ASP A 165 1.60 18.14 -12.03
N GLU A 166 2.29 18.13 -13.18
CA GLU A 166 1.82 18.74 -14.43
C GLU A 166 0.93 17.79 -15.27
N THR A 167 0.85 16.51 -14.91
CA THR A 167 0.03 15.56 -15.65
C THR A 167 -1.45 15.88 -15.48
N GLN A 168 -2.20 15.93 -16.61
CA GLN A 168 -3.62 16.26 -16.60
C GLN A 168 -4.49 15.11 -16.06
N ASP A 169 -4.09 13.86 -16.33
CA ASP A 169 -4.83 12.67 -15.92
C ASP A 169 -4.08 11.86 -14.87
N VAL A 170 -4.83 11.25 -13.98
CA VAL A 170 -4.34 10.30 -12.98
C VAL A 170 -4.97 8.92 -13.19
N ARG A 171 -4.18 7.88 -12.91
CA ARG A 171 -4.64 6.49 -13.01
C ARG A 171 -5.38 6.10 -11.73
N LEU A 172 -6.55 5.46 -11.92
CA LEU A 172 -7.32 4.83 -10.84
C LEU A 172 -7.29 3.32 -10.98
N ILE A 173 -7.09 2.63 -9.87
CA ILE A 173 -7.20 1.18 -9.74
C ILE A 173 -8.29 0.90 -8.71
N ILE A 174 -9.42 0.34 -9.14
CA ILE A 174 -10.60 0.15 -8.29
C ILE A 174 -10.93 -1.34 -8.19
N GLU A 175 -11.06 -1.83 -6.97
CA GLU A 175 -11.55 -3.18 -6.72
C GLU A 175 -13.01 -3.31 -7.19
N SER A 176 -13.28 -4.30 -8.06
CA SER A 176 -14.59 -4.50 -8.68
C SER A 176 -14.77 -5.97 -9.05
N GLU A 177 -15.94 -6.54 -8.78
CA GLU A 177 -16.26 -7.93 -9.15
C GLU A 177 -16.14 -8.19 -10.66
N ASN A 178 -16.43 -7.18 -11.48
CA ASN A 178 -16.37 -7.22 -12.94
C ASN A 178 -15.05 -6.63 -13.49
N GLY A 179 -14.00 -6.50 -12.65
CA GLY A 179 -12.72 -5.96 -13.08
C GLY A 179 -12.01 -6.85 -14.09
N GLU A 180 -11.33 -6.26 -15.06
CA GLU A 180 -10.64 -6.96 -16.15
C GLU A 180 -9.31 -7.58 -15.70
N PHE A 181 -8.69 -7.02 -14.65
CA PHE A 181 -7.39 -7.46 -14.19
C PHE A 181 -7.49 -8.21 -12.86
N VAL A 182 -6.68 -9.27 -12.71
CA VAL A 182 -6.59 -10.03 -11.47
C VAL A 182 -5.35 -9.58 -10.69
N ARG A 183 -5.51 -9.39 -9.36
CA ARG A 183 -4.43 -9.14 -8.40
C ARG A 183 -4.49 -10.20 -7.30
N THR A 184 -3.40 -10.91 -7.06
CA THR A 184 -3.30 -11.92 -5.98
C THR A 184 -2.66 -11.25 -4.77
N ASP A 185 -3.41 -10.37 -4.12
CA ASP A 185 -2.90 -9.50 -3.06
C ASP A 185 -3.86 -9.30 -1.87
N ILE A 186 -4.92 -10.09 -1.75
CA ILE A 186 -5.73 -10.14 -0.51
C ILE A 186 -5.01 -11.03 0.50
N PRO A 187 -4.56 -10.53 1.66
CA PRO A 187 -3.86 -11.35 2.64
C PRO A 187 -4.84 -12.27 3.38
N ILE A 188 -4.69 -13.58 3.24
CA ILE A 188 -5.41 -14.56 4.06
C ILE A 188 -4.71 -14.72 5.40
N ASN A 189 -3.37 -14.84 5.35
CA ASN A 189 -2.55 -15.01 6.53
C ASN A 189 -1.12 -14.51 6.27
N PHE A 190 -0.68 -13.54 7.05
CA PHE A 190 0.68 -12.99 6.91
C PHE A 190 1.77 -13.90 7.46
N LYS A 191 1.46 -14.75 8.46
CA LYS A 191 2.41 -15.70 9.03
C LYS A 191 2.79 -16.76 7.99
N ASP A 192 1.79 -17.31 7.30
CA ASP A 192 1.96 -18.36 6.30
C ASP A 192 2.16 -17.82 4.87
N ARG A 193 2.13 -16.49 4.69
CA ARG A 193 2.22 -15.79 3.41
C ARG A 193 1.21 -16.31 2.38
N LYS A 194 -0.03 -16.50 2.82
CA LYS A 194 -1.13 -16.94 1.95
C LYS A 194 -1.94 -15.73 1.50
N PHE A 195 -2.21 -15.69 0.20
CA PHE A 195 -2.97 -14.63 -0.45
C PHE A 195 -4.05 -15.21 -1.33
N SER A 196 -5.15 -14.48 -1.48
CA SER A 196 -6.20 -14.75 -2.46
C SER A 196 -6.25 -13.64 -3.50
N SER A 197 -7.02 -13.89 -4.56
CA SER A 197 -7.11 -12.98 -5.70
C SER A 197 -8.34 -12.08 -5.59
N ARG A 198 -8.22 -10.86 -6.08
CA ARG A 198 -9.33 -9.93 -6.36
C ARG A 198 -9.27 -9.44 -7.80
N ARG A 199 -10.37 -8.91 -8.28
CA ARG A 199 -10.44 -8.27 -9.59
C ARG A 199 -10.38 -6.75 -9.42
N VAL A 200 -9.75 -6.08 -10.37
CA VAL A 200 -9.66 -4.62 -10.41
C VAL A 200 -9.97 -4.10 -11.80
N HIS A 201 -10.59 -2.93 -11.83
CA HIS A 201 -10.76 -2.11 -13.02
C HIS A 201 -9.70 -1.00 -12.98
N ILE A 202 -9.06 -0.72 -14.12
CA ILE A 202 -8.06 0.34 -14.26
C ILE A 202 -8.57 1.37 -15.24
N THR A 203 -8.66 2.62 -14.81
CA THR A 203 -9.13 3.74 -15.63
C THR A 203 -8.26 4.98 -15.41
N ARG A 204 -8.51 6.04 -16.18
CA ARG A 204 -7.94 7.37 -15.98
C ARG A 204 -9.05 8.37 -15.76
N VAL A 205 -8.76 9.37 -14.95
CA VAL A 205 -9.65 10.50 -14.68
C VAL A 205 -8.83 11.78 -14.69
N GLU A 206 -9.50 12.90 -14.93
CA GLU A 206 -8.89 14.21 -14.79
C GLU A 206 -8.31 14.37 -13.38
N ARG A 207 -7.11 14.94 -13.28
CA ARG A 207 -6.45 15.21 -12.01
C ARG A 207 -7.23 16.28 -11.24
N PRO A 208 -7.65 16.03 -9.99
CA PRO A 208 -8.21 17.08 -9.16
C PRO A 208 -7.14 18.15 -8.83
N PRO A 209 -7.57 19.39 -8.53
CA PRO A 209 -6.65 20.45 -8.13
C PRO A 209 -5.83 20.03 -6.91
N TYR A 210 -4.59 20.54 -6.83
CA TYR A 210 -3.76 20.33 -5.66
C TYR A 210 -4.21 21.24 -4.51
N GLU A 211 -4.35 20.65 -3.34
CA GLU A 211 -4.48 21.39 -2.08
C GLU A 211 -3.51 20.81 -1.05
N GLU A 212 -3.03 21.65 -0.15
CA GLU A 212 -2.20 21.18 0.96
C GLU A 212 -3.10 20.55 2.03
N VAL A 213 -3.02 19.21 2.18
CA VAL A 213 -3.88 18.38 3.03
C VAL A 213 -3.07 17.65 4.11
#